data_8921137b8f9b698115d20f6b0b91ff9d
#
_entry.id   8921137b8f9b698115d20f6b0b91ff9d
#
_cell.length_a   1.000
_cell.length_b   1.000
_cell.length_c   1.000
_cell.angle_alpha   90.00
_cell.angle_beta   90.00
_cell.angle_gamma   90.00
#
_symmetry.space_group_name_H-M   'P 1'
#
loop_
_entity.id
_entity.type
_entity.pdbx_description
1 polymer ?
#
loop_
_entity_poly.entity_id
_entity_poly.type
_entity_poly.pdbx_seq_one_letter_code
_entity_poly.pdbx_strand_id
1 'polypeptide(L)'
;MFSIKRLNHRLCLALLCAAAPLMLTPAAHAAPAAVNAALDGPDLDLSVQYYSRVLTAEGVVREIRYTEKMLRRPGHVWVERVLPAAMVAGSTHDEAHDQAHEHKHFNYVVLPRHVARDGANLRLEFVDVQERSVVAIAPTEYENVNFDGSWANAFFLIDPQGVAGLPLSKQVSVVAGAHWREREKNGQFQRVLWDDKKMIPLVVETGDRAGTTFRRIEVKPQASLAKTLPWQNLKGYAQKEYADFLD
;
A
#
# COMPACT_ATOMS: atom_id res chain seq x y z
N MET A 1 -45.22 -36.97 41.44
CA MET A 1 -46.25 -37.11 42.48
C MET A 1 -46.79 -35.72 42.78
N PHE A 2 -48.12 -35.55 42.54
CA PHE A 2 -49.01 -34.42 42.86
C PHE A 2 -48.66 -33.06 42.20
N SER A 3 -49.36 -32.53 41.24
CA SER A 3 -50.80 -32.42 40.83
C SER A 3 -51.52 -31.21 41.45
N ILE A 4 -52.06 -30.38 40.55
CA ILE A 4 -53.37 -29.67 40.59
C ILE A 4 -53.34 -28.30 41.38
N LYS A 5 -53.91 -27.18 40.92
CA LYS A 5 -55.17 -26.87 40.21
C LYS A 5 -55.24 -25.38 39.83
N ARG A 6 -55.88 -25.19 38.70
CA ARG A 6 -56.63 -24.04 38.16
C ARG A 6 -57.27 -23.08 39.21
N LEU A 7 -57.34 -21.81 38.84
CA LEU A 7 -58.62 -21.13 38.86
C LEU A 7 -58.61 -19.86 37.97
N ASN A 8 -59.64 -19.85 37.08
CA ASN A 8 -60.05 -18.73 36.26
C ASN A 8 -60.56 -17.55 37.11
N HIS A 9 -60.36 -16.33 36.69
CA HIS A 9 -61.45 -15.31 36.71
C HIS A 9 -61.26 -14.30 35.61
N ARG A 10 -62.28 -14.25 34.77
CA ARG A 10 -62.50 -13.24 33.75
C ARG A 10 -62.86 -11.92 34.41
N LEU A 11 -62.31 -10.82 33.98
CA LEU A 11 -63.04 -9.57 33.99
C LEU A 11 -62.64 -8.75 32.74
N CYS A 12 -63.62 -8.54 31.88
CA CYS A 12 -63.59 -7.57 30.81
C CYS A 12 -63.60 -6.14 31.39
N LEU A 13 -62.72 -5.30 30.89
CA LEU A 13 -63.08 -3.88 30.81
C LEU A 13 -62.44 -3.30 29.54
N ALA A 14 -63.32 -2.83 28.65
CA ALA A 14 -62.98 -2.07 27.47
C ALA A 14 -62.53 -0.65 27.89
N LEU A 15 -61.61 -0.04 27.17
CA LEU A 15 -61.78 1.22 26.49
C LEU A 15 -60.49 1.92 26.15
N LEU A 16 -60.56 2.56 25.05
CA LEU A 16 -59.92 3.70 24.44
C LEU A 16 -58.61 3.44 23.70
N CYS A 17 -58.80 3.32 22.37
CA CYS A 17 -57.83 3.69 21.36
C CYS A 17 -57.45 5.17 21.48
N ALA A 18 -56.19 5.43 21.81
CA ALA A 18 -55.52 6.69 21.48
C ALA A 18 -54.49 6.36 20.43
N ALA A 19 -54.78 6.63 19.16
CA ALA A 19 -53.83 6.56 18.08
C ALA A 19 -52.89 7.76 18.20
N ALA A 20 -51.66 7.51 18.69
CA ALA A 20 -50.56 8.45 18.53
C ALA A 20 -49.86 8.19 17.17
N PRO A 21 -49.72 9.23 16.30
CA PRO A 21 -48.96 9.05 15.08
C PRO A 21 -47.47 8.86 15.48
N LEU A 22 -46.90 7.67 15.18
CA LEU A 22 -45.46 7.47 15.16
C LEU A 22 -44.90 8.35 14.01
N MET A 23 -44.32 9.48 14.40
CA MET A 23 -43.42 10.22 13.52
C MET A 23 -42.16 9.35 13.31
N LEU A 24 -42.11 8.62 12.20
CA LEU A 24 -40.85 8.05 11.72
C LEU A 24 -39.95 9.22 11.33
N THR A 25 -39.02 9.57 12.18
CA THR A 25 -37.87 10.38 11.80
C THR A 25 -37.01 9.54 10.87
N PRO A 26 -36.70 9.97 9.64
CA PRO A 26 -35.74 9.27 8.81
C PRO A 26 -34.40 9.34 9.52
N ALA A 27 -33.86 8.18 9.92
CA ALA A 27 -32.49 8.06 10.34
C ALA A 27 -31.63 8.54 9.18
N ALA A 28 -31.05 9.72 9.30
CA ALA A 28 -30.04 10.21 8.38
C ALA A 28 -28.87 9.20 8.45
N HIS A 29 -28.76 8.38 7.41
CA HIS A 29 -27.58 7.56 7.20
C HIS A 29 -26.44 8.55 7.01
N ALA A 30 -25.65 8.77 8.04
CA ALA A 30 -24.38 9.47 7.93
C ALA A 30 -23.53 8.71 6.91
N ALA A 31 -23.22 9.41 5.83
CA ALA A 31 -22.51 8.87 4.69
C ALA A 31 -21.15 8.26 5.10
N PRO A 32 -20.69 7.18 4.44
CA PRO A 32 -19.43 6.50 4.73
C PRO A 32 -18.16 7.34 4.41
N ALA A 33 -18.30 8.60 4.02
CA ALA A 33 -17.20 9.48 3.65
C ALA A 33 -16.24 9.82 4.81
N ALA A 34 -16.69 9.78 6.07
CA ALA A 34 -15.84 10.11 7.21
C ALA A 34 -14.84 8.99 7.61
N VAL A 35 -15.13 7.74 7.26
CA VAL A 35 -14.25 6.59 7.59
C VAL A 35 -13.06 6.52 6.64
N ASN A 36 -13.20 7.00 5.41
CA ASN A 36 -12.12 6.93 4.40
C ASN A 36 -11.06 8.03 4.56
N ALA A 37 -11.42 9.20 5.08
CA ALA A 37 -10.47 10.30 5.29
C ALA A 37 -9.47 10.01 6.44
N ALA A 38 -9.81 9.14 7.38
CA ALA A 38 -8.93 8.75 8.49
C ALA A 38 -7.85 7.74 8.08
N LEU A 39 -7.92 7.18 6.87
CA LEU A 39 -6.96 6.21 6.35
C LEU A 39 -5.87 6.82 5.46
N ASP A 40 -5.98 8.11 5.12
CA ASP A 40 -4.99 8.80 4.33
C ASP A 40 -4.13 9.70 5.24
N GLY A 41 -2.82 9.52 5.17
CA GLY A 41 -1.86 10.40 5.83
C GLY A 41 -1.63 11.68 5.02
N PRO A 42 -0.73 12.57 5.47
CA PRO A 42 -0.42 13.80 4.75
C PRO A 42 0.18 13.55 3.37
N ASP A 43 0.03 14.53 2.48
CA ASP A 43 0.72 14.58 1.20
C ASP A 43 2.22 14.55 1.40
N LEU A 44 2.90 13.67 0.70
CA LEU A 44 4.36 13.55 0.76
C LEU A 44 4.95 13.18 -0.59
N ASP A 45 6.14 13.71 -0.84
CA ASP A 45 7.06 13.24 -1.85
C ASP A 45 8.26 12.64 -1.12
N LEU A 46 8.62 11.41 -1.48
CA LEU A 46 9.60 10.61 -0.76
C LEU A 46 10.68 10.11 -1.71
N SER A 47 11.91 10.02 -1.18
CA SER A 47 12.96 9.17 -1.72
C SER A 47 13.09 7.95 -0.84
N VAL A 48 12.91 6.77 -1.41
CA VAL A 48 12.96 5.49 -0.71
C VAL A 48 14.17 4.71 -1.21
N GLN A 49 15.10 4.42 -0.32
CA GLN A 49 16.30 3.64 -0.61
C GLN A 49 16.13 2.23 -0.07
N TYR A 50 16.37 1.24 -0.91
CA TYR A 50 16.29 -0.17 -0.56
C TYR A 50 17.68 -0.78 -0.59
N TYR A 51 17.95 -1.57 0.43
CA TYR A 51 19.13 -2.41 0.52
C TYR A 51 18.74 -3.80 1.00
N SER A 52 19.26 -4.81 0.36
CA SER A 52 19.17 -6.19 0.84
C SER A 52 20.50 -6.90 0.69
N ARG A 53 20.79 -7.78 1.65
CA ARG A 53 21.93 -8.69 1.66
C ARG A 53 21.45 -10.08 2.03
N VAL A 54 21.84 -11.06 1.22
CA VAL A 54 21.50 -12.46 1.44
C VAL A 54 22.78 -13.28 1.28
N LEU A 55 23.08 -14.13 2.25
CA LEU A 55 24.08 -15.17 2.15
C LEU A 55 23.38 -16.44 1.64
N THR A 56 23.75 -16.91 0.44
CA THR A 56 23.18 -18.14 -0.12
C THR A 56 23.73 -19.38 0.57
N ALA A 57 23.11 -20.54 0.35
CA ALA A 57 23.58 -21.81 0.89
C ALA A 57 25.00 -22.17 0.40
N GLU A 58 25.38 -21.69 -0.78
CA GLU A 58 26.70 -21.87 -1.39
C GLU A 58 27.76 -20.91 -0.84
N GLY A 59 27.40 -20.08 0.17
CA GLY A 59 28.31 -19.11 0.78
C GLY A 59 28.52 -17.81 -0.01
N VAL A 60 27.74 -17.59 -1.07
CA VAL A 60 27.80 -16.36 -1.89
C VAL A 60 26.97 -15.25 -1.25
N VAL A 61 27.56 -14.07 -1.08
CA VAL A 61 26.82 -12.88 -0.65
C VAL A 61 26.23 -12.19 -1.87
N ARG A 62 24.90 -12.00 -1.86
CA ARG A 62 24.18 -11.21 -2.86
C ARG A 62 23.69 -9.93 -2.22
N GLU A 63 24.03 -8.79 -2.82
CA GLU A 63 23.57 -7.47 -2.39
C GLU A 63 22.78 -6.79 -3.49
N ILE A 64 21.69 -6.16 -3.12
CA ILE A 64 20.84 -5.36 -4.03
C ILE A 64 20.65 -3.99 -3.39
N ARG A 65 20.85 -2.94 -4.19
CA ARG A 65 20.60 -1.55 -3.80
C ARG A 65 19.87 -0.84 -4.92
N TYR A 66 18.82 -0.11 -4.57
CA TYR A 66 18.13 0.75 -5.51
C TYR A 66 17.37 1.86 -4.79
N THR A 67 16.94 2.85 -5.55
CA THR A 67 16.18 3.99 -5.03
C THR A 67 14.89 4.13 -5.83
N GLU A 68 13.83 4.50 -5.14
CA GLU A 68 12.55 4.86 -5.74
C GLU A 68 12.15 6.27 -5.32
N LYS A 69 11.48 6.99 -6.21
CA LYS A 69 10.71 8.19 -5.89
C LYS A 69 9.27 7.78 -5.67
N MET A 70 8.65 8.29 -4.63
CA MET A 70 7.25 8.03 -4.34
C MET A 70 6.52 9.34 -4.13
N LEU A 71 5.39 9.50 -4.80
CA LEU A 71 4.44 10.59 -4.60
C LEU A 71 3.20 10.02 -3.92
N ARG A 72 2.81 10.59 -2.79
CA ARG A 72 1.66 10.19 -2.00
C ARG A 72 0.67 11.34 -1.90
N ARG A 73 -0.57 11.12 -2.37
CA ARG A 73 -1.71 12.03 -2.28
C ARG A 73 -2.96 11.25 -1.87
N PRO A 74 -4.02 11.90 -1.38
CA PRO A 74 -5.27 11.20 -1.07
C PRO A 74 -5.73 10.32 -2.23
N GLY A 75 -5.93 9.04 -1.96
CA GLY A 75 -6.35 8.05 -2.96
C GLY A 75 -5.31 7.68 -4.03
N HIS A 76 -4.09 8.20 -4.00
CA HIS A 76 -3.08 7.96 -5.03
C HIS A 76 -1.68 7.74 -4.47
N VAL A 77 -1.01 6.72 -4.98
CA VAL A 77 0.42 6.46 -4.77
C VAL A 77 1.08 6.23 -6.13
N TRP A 78 2.11 6.99 -6.42
CA TRP A 78 2.94 6.83 -7.61
C TRP A 78 4.36 6.50 -7.21
N VAL A 79 4.94 5.44 -7.79
CA VAL A 79 6.31 5.00 -7.48
C VAL A 79 7.08 4.85 -8.77
N GLU A 80 8.25 5.47 -8.83
CA GLU A 80 9.20 5.38 -9.95
C GLU A 80 10.54 4.87 -9.45
N ARG A 81 11.11 3.91 -10.16
CA ARG A 81 12.50 3.51 -9.92
C ARG A 81 13.47 4.55 -10.49
N VAL A 82 14.47 4.93 -9.69
CA VAL A 82 15.58 5.77 -10.17
C VAL A 82 16.56 4.87 -10.91
N LEU A 83 16.54 4.94 -12.23
CA LEU A 83 17.45 4.16 -13.08
C LEU A 83 18.82 4.84 -13.17
N PRO A 84 19.94 4.09 -13.21
CA PRO A 84 21.24 4.63 -13.55
C PRO A 84 21.25 5.30 -14.93
N ALA A 85 21.98 6.40 -15.08
CA ALA A 85 22.03 7.16 -16.34
C ALA A 85 22.44 6.29 -17.54
N ALA A 86 23.30 5.30 -17.34
CA ALA A 86 23.71 4.36 -18.41
C ALA A 86 22.55 3.50 -18.94
N MET A 87 21.57 3.15 -18.08
CA MET A 87 20.41 2.38 -18.52
C MET A 87 19.40 3.26 -19.27
N VAL A 88 19.31 4.53 -18.93
CA VAL A 88 18.45 5.51 -19.62
C VAL A 88 19.02 5.83 -21.01
N ALA A 89 20.34 5.93 -21.14
CA ALA A 89 21.00 6.23 -22.41
C ALA A 89 21.00 5.03 -23.39
N GLY A 90 21.02 3.80 -22.88
CA GLY A 90 21.04 2.58 -23.71
C GLY A 90 19.71 2.25 -24.38
N SER A 91 18.59 2.77 -23.87
CA SER A 91 17.25 2.52 -24.46
C SER A 91 17.00 3.30 -25.76
N THR A 92 17.92 4.14 -26.21
CA THR A 92 17.78 4.94 -27.44
C THR A 92 18.57 4.40 -28.64
N HIS A 93 19.26 3.26 -28.53
CA HIS A 93 20.22 2.83 -29.56
C HIS A 93 20.00 1.44 -30.21
N ASP A 94 18.96 0.70 -29.88
CA ASP A 94 18.70 -0.61 -30.50
C ASP A 94 17.49 -0.62 -31.46
N GLU A 95 17.43 0.38 -32.38
CA GLU A 95 16.47 0.34 -33.50
C GLU A 95 17.08 -0.17 -34.80
N ALA A 96 18.06 -1.06 -34.77
CA ALA A 96 18.56 -1.69 -36.00
C ALA A 96 19.01 -3.13 -35.74
N HIS A 97 18.10 -4.06 -35.70
CA HIS A 97 18.15 -5.42 -36.24
C HIS A 97 17.17 -6.37 -35.53
N ASP A 98 16.31 -6.90 -36.30
CA ASP A 98 15.48 -8.11 -36.23
C ASP A 98 13.98 -7.86 -36.15
N GLN A 99 13.35 -7.85 -37.32
CA GLN A 99 11.91 -8.07 -37.51
C GLN A 99 11.58 -9.58 -37.36
N ALA A 100 11.77 -10.12 -36.18
CA ALA A 100 11.31 -11.47 -35.88
C ALA A 100 10.70 -11.44 -34.46
N HIS A 101 9.38 -11.33 -34.39
CA HIS A 101 8.55 -11.58 -33.19
C HIS A 101 9.10 -10.94 -31.90
N GLU A 102 9.10 -9.64 -31.83
CA GLU A 102 9.41 -8.91 -30.61
C GLU A 102 8.24 -9.11 -29.62
N HIS A 103 8.30 -10.18 -28.84
CA HIS A 103 7.49 -10.30 -27.65
C HIS A 103 7.91 -9.17 -26.71
N LYS A 104 7.16 -8.07 -26.67
CA LYS A 104 7.39 -6.97 -25.76
C LYS A 104 7.20 -7.48 -24.34
N HIS A 105 8.30 -7.80 -23.69
CA HIS A 105 8.28 -8.25 -22.30
C HIS A 105 7.84 -7.12 -21.38
N PHE A 106 6.74 -7.32 -20.70
CA PHE A 106 6.28 -6.41 -19.64
C PHE A 106 7.27 -6.44 -18.46
N ASN A 107 8.07 -5.37 -18.31
CA ASN A 107 9.04 -5.28 -17.23
C ASN A 107 8.55 -4.34 -16.12
N TYR A 108 7.70 -4.84 -15.23
CA TYR A 108 7.15 -4.08 -14.11
C TYR A 108 8.21 -3.54 -13.13
N VAL A 109 9.44 -4.04 -13.16
CA VAL A 109 10.52 -3.60 -12.24
C VAL A 109 10.99 -2.20 -12.56
N VAL A 110 10.93 -1.78 -13.83
CA VAL A 110 11.43 -0.47 -14.28
C VAL A 110 10.32 0.54 -14.58
N LEU A 111 9.10 0.06 -14.85
CA LEU A 111 7.97 0.92 -15.15
C LEU A 111 7.44 1.63 -13.90
N PRO A 112 7.06 2.90 -13.99
CA PRO A 112 6.31 3.59 -12.95
C PRO A 112 5.05 2.82 -12.57
N ARG A 113 4.81 2.70 -11.27
CA ARG A 113 3.64 2.04 -10.69
C ARG A 113 2.70 3.06 -10.09
N HIS A 114 1.44 3.01 -10.46
CA HIS A 114 0.37 3.80 -9.90
C HIS A 114 -0.61 2.90 -9.14
N VAL A 115 -0.80 3.18 -7.86
CA VAL A 115 -1.83 2.55 -7.05
C VAL A 115 -2.88 3.60 -6.74
N ALA A 116 -4.10 3.37 -7.16
CA ALA A 116 -5.22 4.26 -6.91
C ALA A 116 -6.29 3.58 -6.07
N ARG A 117 -6.92 4.32 -5.15
CA ARG A 117 -8.01 3.86 -4.32
C ARG A 117 -9.22 4.76 -4.47
N ASP A 118 -10.35 4.17 -4.80
CA ASP A 118 -11.67 4.82 -4.81
C ASP A 118 -12.61 4.02 -3.89
N GLY A 119 -12.87 4.57 -2.72
CA GLY A 119 -13.62 3.86 -1.69
C GLY A 119 -12.92 2.57 -1.25
N ALA A 120 -13.58 1.44 -1.48
CA ALA A 120 -13.02 0.10 -1.23
C ALA A 120 -12.26 -0.49 -2.42
N ASN A 121 -12.35 0.14 -3.60
CA ASN A 121 -11.76 -0.39 -4.82
C ASN A 121 -10.30 0.05 -4.91
N LEU A 122 -9.43 -0.92 -5.12
CA LEU A 122 -8.01 -0.73 -5.37
C LEU A 122 -7.71 -1.02 -6.83
N ARG A 123 -6.96 -0.12 -7.48
CA ARG A 123 -6.50 -0.26 -8.85
C ARG A 123 -4.98 -0.17 -8.87
N LEU A 124 -4.35 -1.13 -9.53
CA LEU A 124 -2.92 -1.18 -9.78
C LEU A 124 -2.66 -1.03 -11.27
N GLU A 125 -1.81 -0.10 -11.64
CA GLU A 125 -1.43 0.21 -13.02
C GLU A 125 0.09 0.39 -13.12
N PHE A 126 0.66 -0.05 -14.23
CA PHE A 126 2.01 0.33 -14.62
C PHE A 126 1.94 1.22 -15.86
N VAL A 127 2.80 2.23 -15.91
CA VAL A 127 2.76 3.24 -16.95
C VAL A 127 4.03 3.19 -17.77
N ASP A 128 3.89 2.87 -19.05
CA ASP A 128 4.97 3.02 -20.01
C ASP A 128 4.86 4.40 -20.66
N VAL A 129 5.75 5.31 -20.24
CA VAL A 129 5.76 6.68 -20.72
C VAL A 129 6.27 6.74 -22.16
N GLN A 130 7.18 5.83 -22.56
CA GLN A 130 7.76 5.79 -23.91
C GLN A 130 6.73 5.30 -24.91
N GLU A 131 6.05 4.19 -24.60
CA GLU A 131 4.99 3.62 -25.43
C GLU A 131 3.64 4.32 -25.27
N ARG A 132 3.54 5.29 -24.35
CA ARG A 132 2.30 5.98 -23.99
C ARG A 132 1.18 4.98 -23.72
N SER A 133 1.44 3.98 -22.89
CA SER A 133 0.48 2.97 -22.49
C SER A 133 0.37 2.84 -20.99
N VAL A 134 -0.81 2.43 -20.54
CA VAL A 134 -1.14 2.10 -19.15
C VAL A 134 -1.56 0.64 -19.12
N VAL A 135 -0.88 -0.16 -18.32
CA VAL A 135 -1.14 -1.59 -18.16
C VAL A 135 -1.87 -1.79 -16.83
N ALA A 136 -3.14 -2.15 -16.89
CA ALA A 136 -3.94 -2.47 -15.71
C ALA A 136 -3.61 -3.90 -15.25
N ILE A 137 -3.47 -4.08 -13.93
CA ILE A 137 -3.21 -5.38 -13.32
C ILE A 137 -4.48 -5.83 -12.59
N ALA A 138 -5.01 -6.99 -12.98
CA ALA A 138 -6.17 -7.57 -12.31
C ALA A 138 -5.79 -8.02 -10.88
N PRO A 139 -6.71 -7.98 -9.89
CA PRO A 139 -6.43 -8.42 -8.52
C PRO A 139 -5.90 -9.85 -8.41
N THR A 140 -6.26 -10.73 -9.31
CA THR A 140 -5.78 -12.12 -9.40
C THR A 140 -4.32 -12.22 -9.83
N GLU A 141 -3.74 -11.13 -10.34
CA GLU A 141 -2.38 -11.08 -10.92
C GLU A 141 -1.42 -10.24 -10.08
N TYR A 142 -1.87 -9.70 -8.95
CA TYR A 142 -1.05 -8.85 -8.09
C TYR A 142 0.25 -9.52 -7.64
N GLU A 143 0.22 -10.82 -7.33
CA GLU A 143 1.41 -11.58 -6.94
C GLU A 143 2.45 -11.65 -8.04
N ASN A 144 2.04 -11.71 -9.32
CA ASN A 144 2.94 -11.77 -10.48
C ASN A 144 3.81 -10.52 -10.63
N VAL A 145 3.34 -9.40 -10.06
CA VAL A 145 4.03 -8.10 -10.07
C VAL A 145 4.51 -7.66 -8.68
N ASN A 146 4.61 -8.62 -7.73
CA ASN A 146 5.04 -8.38 -6.35
C ASN A 146 4.20 -7.32 -5.62
N PHE A 147 2.89 -7.31 -5.83
CA PHE A 147 1.96 -6.46 -5.12
C PHE A 147 1.07 -7.31 -4.19
N ASP A 148 1.00 -6.96 -2.92
CA ASP A 148 0.27 -7.71 -1.90
C ASP A 148 -1.22 -7.32 -1.78
N GLY A 149 -1.70 -6.41 -2.64
CA GLY A 149 -3.08 -5.91 -2.60
C GLY A 149 -3.37 -4.97 -1.42
N SER A 150 -2.37 -4.58 -0.63
CA SER A 150 -2.56 -3.75 0.55
C SER A 150 -2.39 -2.27 0.22
N TRP A 151 -3.49 -1.51 0.36
CA TRP A 151 -3.41 -0.04 0.33
C TRP A 151 -2.51 0.51 1.43
N ALA A 152 -2.60 -0.04 2.63
CA ALA A 152 -1.79 0.42 3.76
C ALA A 152 -0.29 0.29 3.47
N ASN A 153 0.14 -0.86 2.93
CA ASN A 153 1.54 -1.07 2.56
C ASN A 153 1.96 -0.18 1.37
N ALA A 154 1.08 0.02 0.39
CA ALA A 154 1.36 0.91 -0.73
C ALA A 154 1.48 2.37 -0.28
N PHE A 155 0.57 2.85 0.58
CA PHE A 155 0.46 4.25 0.96
C PHE A 155 1.45 4.65 2.07
N PHE A 156 1.65 3.79 3.06
CA PHE A 156 2.50 4.05 4.22
C PHE A 156 3.86 3.34 4.17
N LEU A 157 4.14 2.54 3.12
CA LEU A 157 5.32 1.67 2.97
C LEU A 157 5.36 0.47 3.93
N ILE A 158 4.59 0.52 4.99
CA ILE A 158 4.34 -0.56 5.95
C ILE A 158 3.02 -0.24 6.67
N ASP A 159 2.23 -1.27 6.96
CA ASP A 159 0.97 -1.09 7.67
C ASP A 159 1.16 -0.43 9.04
N PRO A 160 0.57 0.77 9.28
CA PRO A 160 0.68 1.47 10.56
C PRO A 160 0.15 0.65 11.74
N GLN A 161 -0.87 -0.19 11.54
CA GLN A 161 -1.40 -1.06 12.60
C GLN A 161 -0.38 -2.14 12.98
N GLY A 162 0.30 -2.72 11.99
CA GLY A 162 1.41 -3.63 12.21
C GLY A 162 2.54 -2.99 13.00
N VAL A 163 2.89 -1.73 12.67
CA VAL A 163 3.91 -0.95 13.40
C VAL A 163 3.46 -0.65 14.83
N ALA A 164 2.21 -0.22 15.04
CA ALA A 164 1.67 0.04 16.37
C ALA A 164 1.70 -1.19 17.29
N GLY A 165 1.58 -2.39 16.71
CA GLY A 165 1.69 -3.67 17.42
C GLY A 165 3.13 -4.07 17.81
N LEU A 166 4.16 -3.35 17.35
CA LEU A 166 5.53 -3.58 17.77
C LEU A 166 5.82 -2.87 19.10
N PRO A 167 6.52 -3.52 20.05
CA PRO A 167 6.98 -2.88 21.28
C PRO A 167 7.86 -1.64 21.00
N LEU A 168 7.75 -0.63 21.86
CA LEU A 168 8.70 0.48 21.84
C LEU A 168 10.11 -0.03 22.19
N SER A 169 11.09 0.37 21.39
CA SER A 169 12.49 0.11 21.67
C SER A 169 13.03 1.05 22.75
N LYS A 170 14.08 0.60 23.45
CA LYS A 170 14.88 1.45 24.34
C LYS A 170 15.79 2.40 23.56
N GLN A 171 15.98 2.20 22.27
CA GLN A 171 16.78 3.04 21.40
C GLN A 171 16.13 4.42 21.25
N VAL A 172 16.89 5.46 21.57
CA VAL A 172 16.43 6.85 21.42
C VAL A 172 16.56 7.27 19.95
N SER A 173 15.51 7.91 19.43
CA SER A 173 15.54 8.52 18.10
C SER A 173 16.24 9.86 18.14
N VAL A 174 17.07 10.14 17.14
CA VAL A 174 17.64 11.49 16.91
C VAL A 174 16.69 12.39 16.12
N VAL A 175 15.59 11.84 15.58
CA VAL A 175 14.57 12.58 14.83
C VAL A 175 13.42 12.89 15.77
N ALA A 176 13.14 14.18 15.95
CA ALA A 176 12.02 14.62 16.78
C ALA A 176 10.69 14.11 16.24
N GLY A 177 9.86 13.54 17.14
CA GLY A 177 8.55 12.97 16.78
C GLY A 177 8.63 11.59 16.11
N ALA A 178 9.79 10.97 16.06
CA ALA A 178 9.93 9.61 15.60
C ALA A 178 10.38 8.67 16.72
N HIS A 179 9.87 7.45 16.71
CA HIS A 179 10.11 6.44 17.74
C HIS A 179 10.57 5.13 17.12
N TRP A 180 11.56 4.49 17.75
CA TRP A 180 11.95 3.13 17.39
C TRP A 180 10.98 2.13 18.01
N ARG A 181 10.54 1.19 17.18
CA ARG A 181 9.75 0.02 17.57
C ARG A 181 10.45 -1.22 17.08
N GLU A 182 10.47 -2.26 17.88
CA GLU A 182 11.21 -3.47 17.50
C GLU A 182 10.59 -4.73 18.10
N ARG A 183 10.76 -5.83 17.38
CA ARG A 183 10.45 -7.17 17.84
C ARG A 183 11.55 -8.11 17.36
N GLU A 184 11.89 -9.02 18.24
CA GLU A 184 12.70 -10.16 17.89
C GLU A 184 11.98 -11.43 18.31
N LYS A 185 11.93 -12.42 17.42
CA LYS A 185 11.32 -13.73 17.68
C LYS A 185 12.02 -14.78 16.81
N ASN A 186 12.38 -15.90 17.42
CA ASN A 186 13.01 -17.04 16.73
C ASN A 186 14.26 -16.66 15.90
N GLY A 187 15.07 -15.75 16.42
CA GLY A 187 16.27 -15.26 15.74
C GLY A 187 16.02 -14.29 14.58
N GLN A 188 14.77 -13.99 14.27
CA GLN A 188 14.39 -12.96 13.29
C GLN A 188 14.09 -11.65 14.02
N PHE A 189 14.54 -10.54 13.46
CA PHE A 189 14.24 -9.22 14.01
C PHE A 189 13.56 -8.31 12.99
N GLN A 190 12.75 -7.41 13.50
CA GLN A 190 12.17 -6.29 12.79
C GLN A 190 12.32 -5.04 13.65
N ARG A 191 12.83 -3.96 13.06
CA ARG A 191 12.95 -2.64 13.68
C ARG A 191 12.40 -1.59 12.76
N VAL A 192 11.65 -0.66 13.32
CA VAL A 192 11.02 0.44 12.56
C VAL A 192 11.25 1.74 13.31
N LEU A 193 11.85 2.72 12.65
CA LEU A 193 11.83 4.11 13.10
C LEU A 193 10.62 4.78 12.46
N TRP A 194 9.57 5.02 13.23
CA TRP A 194 8.30 5.53 12.76
C TRP A 194 8.14 7.03 13.08
N ASP A 195 7.78 7.84 12.09
CA ASP A 195 7.41 9.26 12.24
C ASP A 195 5.88 9.35 12.36
N ASP A 196 5.39 9.64 13.58
CA ASP A 196 3.96 9.68 13.88
C ASP A 196 3.23 10.80 13.11
N LYS A 197 3.90 11.93 12.90
CA LYS A 197 3.29 13.08 12.22
C LYS A 197 3.15 12.86 10.71
N LYS A 198 4.17 12.28 10.10
CA LYS A 198 4.17 11.98 8.65
C LYS A 198 3.52 10.65 8.33
N MET A 199 3.32 9.81 9.34
CA MET A 199 2.79 8.45 9.19
C MET A 199 3.60 7.64 8.16
N ILE A 200 4.92 7.60 8.35
CA ILE A 200 5.85 6.84 7.52
C ILE A 200 6.94 6.21 8.38
N PRO A 201 7.51 5.07 7.94
CA PRO A 201 8.78 4.62 8.47
C PRO A 201 9.89 5.52 7.92
N LEU A 202 10.77 6.02 8.76
CA LEU A 202 12.04 6.64 8.32
C LEU A 202 13.08 5.57 8.05
N VAL A 203 13.04 4.47 8.82
CA VAL A 203 13.90 3.31 8.64
C VAL A 203 13.07 2.05 8.93
N VAL A 204 13.21 1.03 8.08
CA VAL A 204 12.76 -0.33 8.37
C VAL A 204 13.96 -1.25 8.23
N GLU A 205 14.22 -2.06 9.24
CA GLU A 205 15.24 -3.11 9.23
C GLU A 205 14.60 -4.45 9.56
N THR A 206 14.91 -5.45 8.75
CA THR A 206 14.56 -6.84 9.01
C THR A 206 15.75 -7.74 8.73
N GLY A 207 15.85 -8.83 9.45
CA GLY A 207 16.94 -9.78 9.23
C GLY A 207 16.96 -10.89 10.27
N ASP A 208 17.97 -11.70 10.22
CA ASP A 208 18.23 -12.74 11.21
C ASP A 208 19.51 -12.48 12.01
N ARG A 209 19.59 -13.06 13.22
CA ARG A 209 20.77 -12.96 14.08
C ARG A 209 22.00 -13.63 13.50
N ALA A 210 21.85 -14.63 12.65
CA ALA A 210 22.94 -15.32 11.99
C ALA A 210 23.59 -14.44 10.91
N GLY A 211 22.93 -13.34 10.51
CA GLY A 211 23.41 -12.43 9.47
C GLY A 211 23.31 -13.03 8.08
N THR A 212 22.48 -14.07 7.89
CA THR A 212 22.26 -14.68 6.57
C THR A 212 21.36 -13.83 5.71
N THR A 213 20.42 -13.09 6.32
CA THR A 213 19.54 -12.15 5.63
C THR A 213 19.51 -10.81 6.36
N PHE A 214 19.57 -9.74 5.59
CA PHE A 214 19.36 -8.39 6.09
C PHE A 214 18.69 -7.54 5.01
N ARG A 215 17.67 -6.79 5.38
CA ARG A 215 16.99 -5.81 4.52
C ARG A 215 16.89 -4.50 5.27
N ARG A 216 17.09 -3.39 4.55
CA ARG A 216 16.94 -2.05 5.08
C ARG A 216 16.23 -1.16 4.05
N ILE A 217 15.24 -0.41 4.52
CA ILE A 217 14.56 0.63 3.77
C ILE A 217 14.83 1.94 4.52
N GLU A 218 15.30 2.95 3.80
CA GLU A 218 15.45 4.32 4.30
C GLU A 218 14.52 5.24 3.53
N VAL A 219 13.76 6.05 4.24
CA VAL A 219 12.79 6.96 3.66
C VAL A 219 13.15 8.39 4.00
N LYS A 220 13.26 9.22 2.98
CA LYS A 220 13.59 10.65 3.09
C LYS A 220 12.46 11.47 2.47
N PRO A 221 11.67 12.21 3.28
CA PRO A 221 10.73 13.17 2.75
C PRO A 221 11.45 14.29 1.98
N GLN A 222 10.87 14.69 0.86
CA GLN A 222 11.35 15.85 0.10
C GLN A 222 10.89 17.16 0.76
N ALA A 223 11.63 18.21 0.58
CA ALA A 223 11.34 19.52 1.17
C ALA A 223 10.11 20.20 0.55
N SER A 224 9.77 19.85 -0.68
CA SER A 224 8.63 20.42 -1.42
C SER A 224 7.86 19.32 -2.15
N LEU A 225 6.56 19.53 -2.32
CA LEU A 225 5.70 18.66 -3.08
C LEU A 225 5.78 18.96 -4.57
N ALA A 226 5.72 17.93 -5.41
CA ALA A 226 5.60 18.04 -6.85
C ALA A 226 4.33 18.81 -7.23
N LYS A 227 4.48 19.81 -8.11
CA LYS A 227 3.36 20.62 -8.61
C LYS A 227 2.53 19.87 -9.65
N THR A 228 3.18 19.01 -10.42
CA THR A 228 2.54 18.19 -11.47
C THR A 228 2.54 16.73 -11.02
N LEU A 229 1.38 16.10 -11.14
CA LEU A 229 1.18 14.73 -10.72
C LEU A 229 1.11 13.83 -11.96
N PRO A 230 1.98 12.81 -12.09
CA PRO A 230 2.11 12.01 -13.31
C PRO A 230 0.78 11.38 -13.76
N TRP A 231 -0.02 10.89 -12.86
CA TRP A 231 -1.31 10.23 -13.17
C TRP A 231 -2.36 11.19 -13.75
N GLN A 232 -2.17 12.50 -13.65
CA GLN A 232 -3.06 13.50 -14.27
C GLN A 232 -2.77 13.68 -15.77
N ASN A 233 -1.61 13.20 -16.25
CA ASN A 233 -1.14 13.41 -17.62
C ASN A 233 -1.27 12.14 -18.50
N LEU A 234 -2.08 11.16 -18.08
CA LEU A 234 -2.24 9.90 -18.81
C LEU A 234 -3.34 9.94 -19.88
N LYS A 235 -3.91 11.13 -20.15
CA LYS A 235 -4.91 11.29 -21.20
C LYS A 235 -4.32 10.94 -22.57
N GLY A 236 -4.98 10.04 -23.29
CA GLY A 236 -4.56 9.58 -24.61
C GLY A 236 -3.48 8.48 -24.60
N TYR A 237 -3.18 7.90 -23.42
CA TYR A 237 -2.39 6.68 -23.34
C TYR A 237 -3.28 5.48 -23.71
N ALA A 238 -2.70 4.52 -24.43
CA ALA A 238 -3.35 3.24 -24.74
C ALA A 238 -3.60 2.46 -23.43
N GLN A 239 -4.79 1.90 -23.32
CA GLN A 239 -5.13 1.05 -22.17
C GLN A 239 -4.87 -0.40 -22.56
N LYS A 240 -4.09 -1.11 -21.76
CA LYS A 240 -3.72 -2.52 -21.92
C LYS A 240 -4.02 -3.28 -20.64
N GLU A 241 -4.19 -4.58 -20.74
CA GLU A 241 -4.29 -5.48 -19.60
C GLU A 241 -2.98 -6.29 -19.48
N TYR A 242 -2.67 -6.76 -18.29
CA TYR A 242 -1.49 -7.59 -18.05
C TYR A 242 -1.52 -8.89 -18.88
N ALA A 243 -2.72 -9.43 -19.09
CA ALA A 243 -2.93 -10.61 -19.93
C ALA A 243 -2.42 -10.44 -21.37
N ASP A 244 -2.39 -9.21 -21.91
CA ASP A 244 -1.89 -8.91 -23.27
C ASP A 244 -0.38 -9.19 -23.41
N PHE A 245 0.33 -9.50 -22.34
CA PHE A 245 1.77 -9.74 -22.29
C PHE A 245 2.12 -11.18 -21.87
N LEU A 246 1.13 -12.05 -21.68
CA LEU A 246 1.33 -13.43 -21.22
C LEU A 246 1.38 -14.46 -22.38
N ASP A 247 1.13 -14.03 -23.62
CA ASP A 247 1.10 -14.88 -24.83
C ASP A 247 2.48 -15.07 -25.49
#